data_81851e6990d841ce36dcd4881bc9446d
#
_entry.id   81851e6990d841ce36dcd4881bc9446d
#
_cell.length_a   1.000
_cell.length_b   1.000
_cell.length_c   1.000
_cell.angle_alpha   90.00
_cell.angle_beta   90.00
_cell.angle_gamma   90.00
#
_symmetry.space_group_name_H-M   'P 1'
#
loop_
_entity.id
_entity.type
_entity.pdbx_description
1 polymer ?
#
loop_
_entity_poly.entity_id
_entity_poly.type
_entity_poly.pdbx_seq_one_letter_code
_entity_poly.pdbx_strand_id
1 'polypeptide(L)'
;MPTPVNDQVINGLLNARLHNRKVETSQFSSIEMQQAYEIQQRLIAGYLKQNQAKHSGWKVALSGAPAQHKYAIDEPVYGRLTTDMQLNSGDTIYCSQDELPKFEIELAFRLKQDLLAQHIYTDQSLIQAIDEVIPALEIANVRWQDWNFSLGQFVADNSAASKYVLGKPLSMTLDDVMTNIEIEQSSHALVLTFSEQDNALKNYLWLVRKLLSQGMTLSTGEIILTGSLIRPLNMDRASYEVQLFGQTLSIEIANAVS
;
A
#
# COMPACT_ATOMS: atom_id res chain seq x y z
N MET A 1 6.77 -11.26 26.51
CA MET A 1 5.31 -11.01 26.69
C MET A 1 4.99 -9.70 26.01
N PRO A 2 3.87 -9.59 25.26
CA PRO A 2 3.47 -8.30 24.70
C PRO A 2 3.26 -7.28 25.82
N THR A 3 3.70 -6.04 25.60
CA THR A 3 3.50 -4.98 26.59
C THR A 3 2.02 -4.55 26.57
N PRO A 4 1.43 -4.13 27.72
CA PRO A 4 0.06 -3.65 27.79
C PRO A 4 -0.26 -2.52 26.79
N VAL A 5 0.73 -1.68 26.48
CA VAL A 5 0.62 -0.57 25.50
C VAL A 5 0.35 -1.10 24.10
N ASN A 6 0.98 -2.20 23.68
CA ASN A 6 0.74 -2.78 22.35
C ASN A 6 -0.69 -3.25 22.17
N ASP A 7 -1.28 -3.85 23.21
CA ASP A 7 -2.67 -4.33 23.15
C ASP A 7 -3.67 -3.16 23.03
N GLN A 8 -3.41 -2.04 23.68
CA GLN A 8 -4.24 -0.84 23.56
C GLN A 8 -4.19 -0.25 22.13
N VAL A 9 -2.98 -0.13 21.56
CA VAL A 9 -2.81 0.35 20.18
C VAL A 9 -3.52 -0.57 19.19
N ILE A 10 -3.30 -1.90 19.30
CA ILE A 10 -3.93 -2.89 18.43
C ILE A 10 -5.45 -2.80 18.50
N ASN A 11 -6.02 -2.77 19.70
CA ASN A 11 -7.47 -2.71 19.87
C ASN A 11 -8.05 -1.38 19.36
N GLY A 12 -7.37 -0.27 19.58
CA GLY A 12 -7.75 1.04 19.04
C GLY A 12 -7.79 1.05 17.52
N LEU A 13 -6.69 0.64 16.87
CA LEU A 13 -6.58 0.59 15.42
C LEU A 13 -7.53 -0.45 14.79
N LEU A 14 -7.70 -1.61 15.44
CA LEU A 14 -8.62 -2.64 14.97
C LEU A 14 -10.07 -2.15 15.00
N ASN A 15 -10.50 -1.55 16.11
CA ASN A 15 -11.83 -0.96 16.22
C ASN A 15 -12.04 0.18 15.20
N ALA A 16 -11.03 1.04 15.01
CA ALA A 16 -11.07 2.09 14.02
C ALA A 16 -11.25 1.53 12.60
N ARG A 17 -10.51 0.47 12.26
CA ARG A 17 -10.58 -0.17 10.95
C ARG A 17 -11.92 -0.87 10.69
N LEU A 18 -12.47 -1.55 11.70
CA LEU A 18 -13.75 -2.28 11.59
C LEU A 18 -14.96 -1.34 11.49
N HIS A 19 -14.88 -0.17 12.10
CA HIS A 19 -16.04 0.73 12.26
C HIS A 19 -15.85 2.09 11.58
N ASN A 20 -14.84 2.22 10.72
CA ASN A 20 -14.49 3.46 10.05
C ASN A 20 -14.38 4.67 11.01
N ARG A 21 -13.60 4.50 12.08
CA ARG A 21 -13.36 5.52 13.10
C ARG A 21 -11.91 6.01 13.07
N LYS A 22 -11.65 7.07 13.79
CA LYS A 22 -10.31 7.62 13.98
C LYS A 22 -9.82 7.39 15.42
N VAL A 23 -8.52 7.32 15.56
CA VAL A 23 -7.81 7.19 16.85
C VAL A 23 -6.96 8.44 17.04
N GLU A 24 -7.05 9.06 18.20
CA GLU A 24 -6.21 10.21 18.54
C GLU A 24 -4.74 9.79 18.67
N THR A 25 -3.89 10.41 17.89
CA THR A 25 -2.45 10.12 17.83
C THR A 25 -1.78 10.37 19.19
N SER A 26 -2.23 11.41 19.92
CA SER A 26 -1.70 11.83 21.23
C SER A 26 -1.92 10.80 22.34
N GLN A 27 -2.84 9.86 22.17
CA GLN A 27 -3.08 8.80 23.15
C GLN A 27 -1.96 7.76 23.22
N PHE A 28 -1.08 7.75 22.22
CA PHE A 28 0.01 6.78 22.14
C PHE A 28 1.34 7.48 21.91
N SER A 29 2.35 7.09 22.70
CA SER A 29 3.72 7.51 22.51
C SER A 29 4.30 7.00 21.19
N SER A 30 5.50 7.48 20.82
CA SER A 30 6.24 6.94 19.68
C SER A 30 6.42 5.43 19.82
N ILE A 31 6.23 4.71 18.71
CA ILE A 31 6.35 3.26 18.61
C ILE A 31 7.65 2.96 17.88
N GLU A 32 8.49 2.11 18.46
CA GLU A 32 9.72 1.64 17.81
C GLU A 32 9.40 0.73 16.61
N MET A 33 10.24 0.75 15.58
CA MET A 33 9.98 0.08 14.30
C MET A 33 9.72 -1.42 14.41
N GLN A 34 10.50 -2.14 15.22
CA GLN A 34 10.27 -3.56 15.44
C GLN A 34 8.90 -3.81 16.07
N GLN A 35 8.56 -3.03 17.09
CA GLN A 35 7.27 -3.08 17.77
C GLN A 35 6.12 -2.70 16.84
N ALA A 36 6.34 -1.73 15.92
CA ALA A 36 5.35 -1.32 14.94
C ALA A 36 4.95 -2.44 13.98
N TYR A 37 5.92 -3.22 13.51
CA TYR A 37 5.63 -4.39 12.66
C TYR A 37 4.96 -5.53 13.43
N GLU A 38 5.27 -5.73 14.71
CA GLU A 38 4.56 -6.69 15.57
C GLU A 38 3.09 -6.27 15.77
N ILE A 39 2.85 -4.99 16.02
CA ILE A 39 1.50 -4.41 16.10
C ILE A 39 0.76 -4.59 14.76
N GLN A 40 1.38 -4.24 13.65
CA GLN A 40 0.82 -4.40 12.30
C GLN A 40 0.39 -5.85 12.05
N GLN A 41 1.25 -6.81 12.35
CA GLN A 41 0.97 -8.23 12.15
C GLN A 41 -0.25 -8.68 12.98
N ARG A 42 -0.30 -8.31 14.26
CA ARG A 42 -1.39 -8.66 15.16
C ARG A 42 -2.69 -7.94 14.80
N LEU A 43 -2.61 -6.67 14.41
CA LEU A 43 -3.73 -5.88 13.93
C LEU A 43 -4.39 -6.56 12.71
N ILE A 44 -3.60 -6.90 11.70
CA ILE A 44 -4.14 -7.52 10.48
C ILE A 44 -4.65 -8.93 10.76
N ALA A 45 -3.97 -9.72 11.58
CA ALA A 45 -4.47 -11.04 11.99
C ALA A 45 -5.84 -10.94 12.71
N GLY A 46 -6.00 -9.97 13.60
CA GLY A 46 -7.27 -9.68 14.27
C GLY A 46 -8.36 -9.23 13.29
N TYR A 47 -8.00 -8.37 12.35
CA TYR A 47 -8.91 -7.89 11.31
C TYR A 47 -9.41 -9.02 10.40
N LEU A 48 -8.50 -9.84 9.86
CA LEU A 48 -8.85 -10.98 9.01
C LEU A 48 -9.81 -11.95 9.70
N LYS A 49 -9.60 -12.20 11.00
CA LYS A 49 -10.46 -13.09 11.79
C LYS A 49 -11.89 -12.54 11.95
N GLN A 50 -12.04 -11.22 12.09
CA GLN A 50 -13.35 -10.59 12.35
C GLN A 50 -14.10 -10.23 11.07
N ASN A 51 -13.39 -9.86 9.99
CA ASN A 51 -13.98 -9.37 8.75
C ASN A 51 -14.12 -10.43 7.66
N GLN A 52 -13.79 -11.69 7.92
CA GLN A 52 -13.80 -12.79 6.94
C GLN A 52 -12.97 -12.51 5.66
N ALA A 53 -12.14 -11.48 5.67
CA ALA A 53 -11.21 -11.18 4.61
C ALA A 53 -10.02 -12.14 4.62
N LYS A 54 -9.29 -12.22 3.52
CA LYS A 54 -8.06 -13.01 3.40
C LYS A 54 -6.89 -12.10 3.07
N HIS A 55 -5.69 -12.53 3.43
CA HIS A 55 -4.47 -11.90 2.93
C HIS A 55 -4.44 -12.03 1.40
N SER A 56 -4.10 -10.95 0.70
CA SER A 56 -4.06 -10.91 -0.77
C SER A 56 -2.76 -10.38 -1.34
N GLY A 57 -1.84 -9.92 -0.49
CA GLY A 57 -0.56 -9.39 -0.93
C GLY A 57 0.01 -8.31 -0.03
N TRP A 58 0.83 -7.45 -0.61
CA TRP A 58 1.67 -6.49 0.08
C TRP A 58 1.73 -5.15 -0.66
N LYS A 59 2.07 -4.10 0.06
CA LYS A 59 2.34 -2.78 -0.54
C LYS A 59 3.64 -2.20 0.00
N VAL A 60 4.35 -1.47 -0.85
CA VAL A 60 5.51 -0.65 -0.47
C VAL A 60 5.04 0.76 -0.18
N ALA A 61 5.55 1.36 0.87
CA ALA A 61 5.29 2.75 1.22
C ALA A 61 6.59 3.50 1.52
N LEU A 62 6.57 4.82 1.40
CA LEU A 62 7.71 5.70 1.66
C LEU A 62 8.95 5.33 0.83
N SER A 63 8.76 4.88 -0.42
CA SER A 63 9.84 4.49 -1.33
C SER A 63 10.60 5.68 -1.91
N GLY A 64 9.98 6.84 -2.03
CA GLY A 64 10.60 8.04 -2.59
C GLY A 64 11.52 8.78 -1.63
N ALA A 65 12.62 9.34 -2.14
CA ALA A 65 13.62 10.08 -1.36
C ALA A 65 13.04 11.19 -0.46
N PRO A 66 12.03 11.99 -0.88
CA PRO A 66 11.45 13.01 -0.01
C PRO A 66 10.80 12.43 1.25
N ALA A 67 10.12 11.27 1.11
CA ALA A 67 9.47 10.60 2.24
C ALA A 67 10.53 9.98 3.17
N GLN A 68 11.54 9.34 2.61
CA GLN A 68 12.66 8.77 3.38
C GLN A 68 13.41 9.87 4.15
N HIS A 69 13.69 10.99 3.51
CA HIS A 69 14.31 12.13 4.20
C HIS A 69 13.45 12.68 5.34
N LYS A 70 12.13 12.82 5.11
CA LYS A 70 11.20 13.31 6.14
C LYS A 70 11.24 12.46 7.42
N TYR A 71 11.33 11.14 7.26
CA TYR A 71 11.30 10.20 8.38
C TYR A 71 12.69 9.72 8.81
N ALA A 72 13.77 10.26 8.22
CA ALA A 72 15.16 9.87 8.47
C ALA A 72 15.38 8.34 8.37
N ILE A 73 14.87 7.76 7.27
CA ILE A 73 15.02 6.33 6.94
C ILE A 73 15.79 6.15 5.65
N ASP A 74 16.45 5.02 5.48
CA ASP A 74 17.27 4.64 4.34
C ASP A 74 16.65 3.52 3.49
N GLU A 75 15.51 3.00 3.93
CA GLU A 75 14.74 1.98 3.22
C GLU A 75 13.24 2.27 3.29
N PRO A 76 12.42 1.76 2.35
CA PRO A 76 10.97 1.84 2.41
C PRO A 76 10.40 1.12 3.63
N VAL A 77 9.09 1.24 3.81
CA VAL A 77 8.29 0.42 4.73
C VAL A 77 7.20 -0.33 3.97
N TYR A 78 6.55 -1.30 4.59
CA TYR A 78 5.54 -2.10 3.92
C TYR A 78 4.26 -2.24 4.73
N GLY A 79 3.17 -2.58 4.04
CA GLY A 79 1.89 -2.96 4.60
C GLY A 79 1.35 -4.24 3.97
N ARG A 80 0.31 -4.82 4.58
CA ARG A 80 -0.39 -6.00 4.09
C ARG A 80 -1.65 -5.60 3.33
N LEU A 81 -1.92 -6.27 2.22
CA LEU A 81 -3.19 -6.17 1.50
C LEU A 81 -4.13 -7.28 1.91
N THR A 82 -5.42 -6.97 1.88
CA THR A 82 -6.50 -7.92 2.16
C THR A 82 -7.54 -7.88 1.04
N THR A 83 -8.26 -8.98 0.83
CA THR A 83 -9.18 -9.12 -0.29
C THR A 83 -10.29 -8.07 -0.36
N ASP A 84 -10.71 -7.54 0.78
CA ASP A 84 -11.72 -6.48 0.89
C ASP A 84 -11.18 -5.05 0.62
N MET A 85 -9.87 -4.91 0.46
CA MET A 85 -9.26 -3.65 0.03
C MET A 85 -9.36 -3.44 -1.49
N GLN A 86 -9.46 -4.53 -2.26
CA GLN A 86 -9.56 -4.43 -3.71
C GLN A 86 -10.94 -3.96 -4.13
N LEU A 87 -10.96 -2.93 -4.96
CA LEU A 87 -12.14 -2.34 -5.57
C LEU A 87 -12.09 -2.51 -7.10
N ASN A 88 -13.23 -2.37 -7.75
CA ASN A 88 -13.30 -2.26 -9.21
C ASN A 88 -13.10 -0.79 -9.64
N SER A 89 -12.63 -0.60 -10.85
CA SER A 89 -12.63 0.73 -11.47
C SER A 89 -14.07 1.25 -11.54
N GLY A 90 -14.29 2.48 -11.07
CA GLY A 90 -15.60 3.11 -10.98
C GLY A 90 -16.31 2.94 -9.63
N ASP A 91 -15.78 2.16 -8.71
CA ASP A 91 -16.37 2.02 -7.38
C ASP A 91 -16.29 3.33 -6.57
N THR A 92 -17.22 3.51 -5.64
CA THR A 92 -17.28 4.67 -4.75
C THR A 92 -16.75 4.31 -3.36
N ILE A 93 -15.86 5.13 -2.82
CA ILE A 93 -15.39 5.08 -1.44
C ILE A 93 -16.15 6.13 -0.63
N TYR A 94 -16.84 5.68 0.40
CA TYR A 94 -17.55 6.56 1.33
C TYR A 94 -16.62 6.90 2.49
N CYS A 95 -16.28 8.18 2.60
CA CYS A 95 -15.41 8.73 3.64
C CYS A 95 -16.21 9.58 4.63
N SER A 96 -15.88 9.52 5.91
CA SER A 96 -16.37 10.48 6.90
C SER A 96 -15.78 11.87 6.61
N GLN A 97 -16.41 12.92 7.16
CA GLN A 97 -16.01 14.31 6.87
C GLN A 97 -14.54 14.59 7.24
N ASP A 98 -14.01 13.89 8.25
CA ASP A 98 -12.66 14.07 8.76
C ASP A 98 -11.62 13.17 8.06
N GLU A 99 -12.04 12.32 7.10
CA GLU A 99 -11.12 11.48 6.35
C GLU A 99 -10.53 12.24 5.17
N LEU A 100 -9.19 12.24 5.10
CA LEU A 100 -8.39 12.84 4.05
C LEU A 100 -7.50 11.78 3.40
N PRO A 101 -8.08 10.88 2.59
CA PRO A 101 -7.30 9.85 1.92
C PRO A 101 -6.31 10.47 0.93
N LYS A 102 -5.28 9.71 0.59
CA LYS A 102 -4.31 10.07 -0.43
C LYS A 102 -4.44 9.13 -1.62
N PHE A 103 -4.29 9.70 -2.78
CA PHE A 103 -4.34 9.02 -4.07
C PHE A 103 -2.92 8.78 -4.56
N GLU A 104 -2.65 7.55 -4.94
CA GLU A 104 -1.36 7.10 -5.45
C GLU A 104 -1.55 6.32 -6.75
N ILE A 105 -0.67 6.54 -7.72
CA ILE A 105 -0.63 5.81 -8.98
C ILE A 105 0.55 4.85 -8.92
N GLU A 106 0.30 3.56 -9.18
CA GLU A 106 1.28 2.52 -8.97
C GLU A 106 1.32 1.50 -10.11
N LEU A 107 2.36 0.68 -10.10
CA LEU A 107 2.35 -0.64 -10.71
C LEU A 107 2.14 -1.71 -9.63
N ALA A 108 1.32 -2.68 -9.96
CA ALA A 108 1.17 -3.89 -9.17
C ALA A 108 1.80 -5.06 -9.90
N PHE A 109 2.50 -5.92 -9.16
CA PHE A 109 3.02 -7.19 -9.68
C PHE A 109 2.25 -8.35 -9.05
N ARG A 110 1.84 -9.32 -9.88
CA ARG A 110 1.24 -10.58 -9.42
C ARG A 110 2.27 -11.68 -9.47
N LEU A 111 2.34 -12.49 -8.40
CA LEU A 111 3.24 -13.63 -8.36
C LEU A 111 2.64 -14.86 -9.05
N LYS A 112 3.45 -15.59 -9.84
CA LYS A 112 3.06 -16.87 -10.45
C LYS A 112 3.51 -18.10 -9.69
N GLN A 113 4.33 -17.93 -8.66
CA GLN A 113 4.86 -19.05 -7.85
C GLN A 113 5.06 -18.62 -6.42
N ASP A 114 5.11 -19.59 -5.52
CA ASP A 114 5.46 -19.36 -4.13
C ASP A 114 6.93 -18.99 -3.98
N LEU A 115 7.22 -18.04 -3.11
CA LEU A 115 8.57 -17.67 -2.72
C LEU A 115 8.76 -18.04 -1.24
N LEU A 116 9.57 -19.07 -1.00
CA LEU A 116 9.73 -19.68 0.32
C LEU A 116 10.91 -19.05 1.07
N ALA A 117 10.72 -18.69 2.32
CA ALA A 117 11.71 -17.99 3.15
C ALA A 117 13.04 -18.76 3.31
N GLN A 118 13.00 -20.09 3.26
CA GLN A 118 14.20 -20.94 3.39
C GLN A 118 15.02 -21.07 2.10
N HIS A 119 14.52 -20.54 0.97
CA HIS A 119 15.24 -20.58 -0.31
C HIS A 119 16.06 -19.30 -0.53
N ILE A 120 17.16 -19.46 -1.26
CA ILE A 120 18.00 -18.35 -1.72
C ILE A 120 17.60 -18.02 -3.16
N TYR A 121 17.29 -16.78 -3.41
CA TYR A 121 16.87 -16.28 -4.73
C TYR A 121 17.87 -15.25 -5.25
N THR A 122 18.18 -15.33 -6.54
CA THR A 122 18.83 -14.24 -7.29
C THR A 122 17.80 -13.20 -7.70
N ASP A 123 18.21 -11.98 -8.06
CA ASP A 123 17.30 -10.97 -8.59
C ASP A 123 16.58 -11.49 -9.83
N GLN A 124 17.29 -12.18 -10.73
CA GLN A 124 16.71 -12.81 -11.91
C GLN A 124 15.59 -13.79 -11.57
N SER A 125 15.76 -14.64 -10.56
CA SER A 125 14.73 -15.60 -10.15
C SER A 125 13.52 -14.93 -9.51
N LEU A 126 13.73 -13.85 -8.77
CA LEU A 126 12.64 -13.04 -8.22
C LEU A 126 11.86 -12.32 -9.32
N ILE A 127 12.55 -11.74 -10.32
CA ILE A 127 11.91 -11.12 -11.48
C ILE A 127 11.12 -12.16 -12.28
N GLN A 128 11.66 -13.34 -12.48
CA GLN A 128 10.95 -14.44 -13.15
C GLN A 128 9.73 -14.95 -12.38
N ALA A 129 9.61 -14.65 -11.09
CA ALA A 129 8.42 -14.98 -10.31
C ALA A 129 7.23 -14.03 -10.54
N ILE A 130 7.46 -12.91 -11.25
CA ILE A 130 6.37 -12.01 -11.67
C ILE A 130 5.62 -12.68 -12.83
N ASP A 131 4.30 -12.78 -12.70
CA ASP A 131 3.39 -13.26 -13.75
C ASP A 131 2.84 -12.09 -14.56
N GLU A 132 2.32 -11.10 -13.86
CA GLU A 132 1.63 -9.96 -14.45
C GLU A 132 2.16 -8.64 -13.90
N VAL A 133 2.24 -7.66 -14.79
CA VAL A 133 2.43 -6.23 -14.46
C VAL A 133 1.10 -5.55 -14.71
N ILE A 134 0.58 -4.87 -13.70
CA ILE A 134 -0.79 -4.36 -13.69
C ILE A 134 -0.77 -2.89 -13.29
N PRO A 135 -1.39 -1.97 -14.06
CA PRO A 135 -1.62 -0.60 -13.61
C PRO A 135 -2.52 -0.59 -12.38
N ALA A 136 -2.20 0.23 -11.38
CA ALA A 136 -2.94 0.26 -10.13
C ALA A 136 -3.15 1.69 -9.61
N LEU A 137 -4.24 1.87 -8.88
CA LEU A 137 -4.47 3.04 -8.03
C LEU A 137 -4.47 2.57 -6.59
N GLU A 138 -3.70 3.22 -5.71
CA GLU A 138 -3.84 3.03 -4.26
C GLU A 138 -4.52 4.24 -3.65
N ILE A 139 -5.45 3.99 -2.73
CA ILE A 139 -6.09 4.99 -1.91
C ILE A 139 -5.62 4.74 -0.47
N ALA A 140 -4.55 5.42 -0.10
CA ALA A 140 -3.98 5.33 1.23
C ALA A 140 -4.81 6.14 2.23
N ASN A 141 -5.18 5.54 3.36
CA ASN A 141 -5.90 6.21 4.42
C ASN A 141 -5.43 5.71 5.78
N VAL A 142 -5.25 6.62 6.72
CA VAL A 142 -4.81 6.30 8.09
C VAL A 142 -6.00 6.20 9.03
N ARG A 143 -5.88 5.37 10.07
CA ARG A 143 -6.86 5.30 11.17
C ARG A 143 -6.55 6.30 12.27
N TRP A 144 -5.39 6.95 12.24
CA TRP A 144 -5.08 8.10 13.08
C TRP A 144 -5.95 9.31 12.71
N GLN A 145 -6.21 10.19 13.67
CA GLN A 145 -7.10 11.34 13.48
C GLN A 145 -6.63 12.26 12.35
N ASP A 146 -5.32 12.39 12.18
CA ASP A 146 -4.70 13.18 11.13
C ASP A 146 -3.44 12.51 10.57
N TRP A 147 -2.76 13.19 9.63
CA TRP A 147 -1.50 12.74 9.04
C TRP A 147 -0.25 13.19 9.83
N ASN A 148 -0.42 13.56 11.11
CA ASN A 148 0.68 13.96 12.00
C ASN A 148 1.00 12.83 12.99
N PHE A 149 1.75 11.86 12.56
CA PHE A 149 2.14 10.67 13.32
C PHE A 149 3.62 10.35 13.16
N SER A 150 4.17 9.57 14.10
CA SER A 150 5.52 9.02 13.99
C SER A 150 5.59 7.91 12.95
N LEU A 151 6.80 7.59 12.47
CA LEU A 151 7.02 6.47 11.55
C LEU A 151 6.49 5.14 12.11
N GLY A 152 6.75 4.86 13.39
CA GLY A 152 6.25 3.64 14.02
C GLY A 152 4.73 3.60 14.09
N GLN A 153 4.06 4.72 14.32
CA GLN A 153 2.59 4.80 14.25
C GLN A 153 2.07 4.55 12.84
N PHE A 154 2.77 5.09 11.82
CA PHE A 154 2.43 4.81 10.41
C PHE A 154 2.51 3.32 10.07
N VAL A 155 3.61 2.66 10.46
CA VAL A 155 3.80 1.23 10.22
C VAL A 155 2.81 0.39 11.02
N ALA A 156 2.55 0.74 12.28
CA ALA A 156 1.59 0.05 13.15
C ALA A 156 0.16 0.07 12.56
N ASP A 157 -0.20 1.15 11.86
CA ASP A 157 -1.46 1.30 11.12
C ASP A 157 -1.38 0.73 9.69
N ASN A 158 -0.62 -0.34 9.52
CA ASN A 158 -0.47 -1.06 8.26
C ASN A 158 0.02 -0.17 7.10
N SER A 159 0.90 0.79 7.40
CA SER A 159 1.48 1.73 6.42
C SER A 159 0.41 2.43 5.57
N ALA A 160 -0.69 2.84 6.21
CA ALA A 160 -1.86 3.48 5.60
C ALA A 160 -2.59 2.65 4.53
N ALA A 161 -2.30 1.36 4.36
CA ALA A 161 -3.00 0.51 3.40
C ALA A 161 -4.52 0.53 3.65
N SER A 162 -5.31 0.90 2.63
CA SER A 162 -6.75 1.04 2.77
C SER A 162 -7.50 0.42 1.59
N LYS A 163 -7.47 1.01 0.40
CA LYS A 163 -8.14 0.50 -0.79
C LYS A 163 -7.21 0.56 -2.00
N TYR A 164 -7.46 -0.27 -3.00
CA TYR A 164 -6.75 -0.23 -4.27
C TYR A 164 -7.63 -0.72 -5.42
N VAL A 165 -7.33 -0.24 -6.63
CA VAL A 165 -7.95 -0.65 -7.88
C VAL A 165 -6.87 -1.22 -8.78
N LEU A 166 -7.13 -2.35 -9.43
CA LEU A 166 -6.27 -2.95 -10.44
C LEU A 166 -6.87 -2.78 -11.83
N GLY A 167 -6.02 -2.40 -12.77
CA GLY A 167 -6.33 -2.47 -14.20
C GLY A 167 -6.25 -3.89 -14.75
N LYS A 168 -6.19 -3.99 -16.07
CA LYS A 168 -5.91 -5.26 -16.75
C LYS A 168 -4.39 -5.46 -16.83
N PRO A 169 -3.91 -6.71 -16.78
CA PRO A 169 -2.51 -7.01 -17.00
C PRO A 169 -2.01 -6.43 -18.32
N LEU A 170 -0.79 -5.92 -18.30
CA LEU A 170 -0.14 -5.36 -19.49
C LEU A 170 0.41 -6.51 -20.36
N SER A 171 0.27 -6.38 -21.66
CA SER A 171 0.84 -7.31 -22.65
C SER A 171 2.29 -6.96 -23.03
N MET A 172 2.89 -5.99 -22.37
CA MET A 172 4.25 -5.50 -22.60
C MET A 172 5.24 -6.29 -21.73
N THR A 173 6.50 -6.33 -22.15
CA THR A 173 7.56 -6.88 -21.30
C THR A 173 7.79 -5.97 -20.10
N LEU A 174 8.36 -6.50 -19.02
CA LEU A 174 8.68 -5.69 -17.84
C LEU A 174 9.62 -4.54 -18.18
N ASP A 175 10.61 -4.77 -19.05
CA ASP A 175 11.56 -3.73 -19.49
C ASP A 175 10.85 -2.62 -20.29
N ASP A 176 9.90 -2.97 -21.18
CA ASP A 176 9.10 -1.99 -21.92
C ASP A 176 8.23 -1.15 -20.98
N VAL A 177 7.62 -1.77 -19.98
CA VAL A 177 6.80 -1.08 -18.98
C VAL A 177 7.65 -0.10 -18.19
N MET A 178 8.85 -0.50 -17.77
CA MET A 178 9.72 0.33 -16.94
C MET A 178 10.32 1.51 -17.70
N THR A 179 10.33 1.50 -19.03
CA THR A 179 10.90 2.58 -19.88
C THR A 179 9.86 3.54 -20.44
N ASN A 180 8.60 3.14 -20.54
CA ASN A 180 7.54 3.85 -21.27
C ASN A 180 6.29 4.13 -20.41
N ILE A 181 6.47 4.67 -19.21
CA ILE A 181 5.32 5.01 -18.38
C ILE A 181 4.80 6.40 -18.75
N GLU A 182 3.60 6.45 -19.36
CA GLU A 182 2.85 7.67 -19.59
C GLU A 182 1.63 7.71 -18.68
N ILE A 183 1.44 8.83 -18.00
CA ILE A 183 0.30 9.06 -17.10
C ILE A 183 -0.38 10.35 -17.50
N GLU A 184 -1.66 10.25 -17.84
CA GLU A 184 -2.55 11.39 -18.05
C GLU A 184 -3.63 11.40 -16.95
N GLN A 185 -3.79 12.53 -16.29
CA GLN A 185 -4.87 12.74 -15.32
C GLN A 185 -5.89 13.71 -15.90
N SER A 186 -7.18 13.33 -15.94
CA SER A 186 -8.22 14.05 -16.66
C SER A 186 -8.58 15.45 -16.12
N SER A 187 -8.28 15.75 -14.87
CA SER A 187 -8.55 17.09 -14.30
C SER A 187 -7.39 18.07 -14.44
N HIS A 188 -6.17 17.59 -14.61
CA HIS A 188 -4.95 18.36 -14.87
C HIS A 188 -3.98 17.42 -15.57
N ALA A 189 -3.74 17.60 -16.84
CA ALA A 189 -2.75 16.80 -17.58
C ALA A 189 -1.39 16.93 -16.87
N LEU A 190 -1.03 15.88 -16.14
CA LEU A 190 0.24 15.76 -15.46
C LEU A 190 1.11 14.81 -16.27
N VAL A 191 1.97 15.36 -17.14
CA VAL A 191 3.03 14.57 -17.77
C VAL A 191 4.09 14.35 -16.69
N LEU A 192 4.17 13.14 -16.17
CA LEU A 192 5.13 12.76 -15.15
C LEU A 192 6.37 12.17 -15.81
N THR A 193 7.48 12.82 -15.60
CA THR A 193 8.80 12.25 -15.88
C THR A 193 9.25 11.42 -14.68
N PHE A 194 9.51 10.14 -14.88
CA PHE A 194 10.01 9.25 -13.83
C PHE A 194 11.46 9.56 -13.53
N SER A 195 11.79 9.66 -12.26
CA SER A 195 13.18 9.61 -11.81
C SER A 195 13.58 8.15 -11.61
N GLU A 196 14.86 7.81 -11.81
CA GLU A 196 15.41 6.48 -11.52
C GLU A 196 15.19 6.02 -10.05
N GLN A 197 14.79 6.96 -9.19
CA GLN A 197 14.57 6.71 -7.76
C GLN A 197 13.25 6.03 -7.45
N ASP A 198 12.27 6.11 -8.34
CA ASP A 198 10.92 5.55 -8.16
C ASP A 198 10.72 4.25 -8.97
N ASN A 199 11.75 3.40 -9.00
CA ASN A 199 11.73 2.17 -9.78
C ASN A 199 10.88 1.09 -9.10
N ALA A 200 9.72 0.79 -9.67
CA ALA A 200 8.79 -0.23 -9.18
C ALA A 200 9.47 -1.60 -8.99
N LEU A 201 10.37 -1.98 -9.92
CA LEU A 201 11.12 -3.24 -9.83
C LEU A 201 12.09 -3.26 -8.64
N LYS A 202 12.78 -2.16 -8.38
CA LYS A 202 13.67 -2.02 -7.22
C LYS A 202 12.88 -2.19 -5.91
N ASN A 203 11.72 -1.56 -5.83
CA ASN A 203 10.84 -1.65 -4.66
C ASN A 203 10.28 -3.05 -4.47
N TYR A 204 9.90 -3.73 -5.54
CA TYR A 204 9.51 -5.13 -5.53
C TYR A 204 10.62 -6.03 -4.98
N LEU A 205 11.83 -5.94 -5.53
CA LEU A 205 12.98 -6.73 -5.11
C LEU A 205 13.32 -6.47 -3.64
N TRP A 206 13.29 -5.21 -3.21
CA TRP A 206 13.50 -4.84 -1.81
C TRP A 206 12.45 -5.49 -0.91
N LEU A 207 11.16 -5.35 -1.25
CA LEU A 207 10.07 -5.89 -0.43
C LEU A 207 10.14 -7.40 -0.30
N VAL A 208 10.30 -8.11 -1.42
CA VAL A 208 10.37 -9.57 -1.41
C VAL A 208 11.54 -10.06 -0.56
N ARG A 209 12.73 -9.46 -0.72
CA ARG A 209 13.90 -9.80 0.10
C ARG A 209 13.66 -9.51 1.57
N LYS A 210 13.04 -8.38 1.88
CA LYS A 210 12.71 -7.99 3.26
C LYS A 210 11.79 -9.02 3.91
N LEU A 211 10.72 -9.43 3.23
CA LEU A 211 9.77 -10.40 3.74
C LEU A 211 10.41 -11.79 3.92
N LEU A 212 11.15 -12.27 2.93
CA LEU A 212 11.87 -13.55 3.02
C LEU A 212 12.88 -13.56 4.15
N SER A 213 13.63 -12.47 4.36
CA SER A 213 14.60 -12.34 5.46
C SER A 213 13.95 -12.37 6.84
N GLN A 214 12.68 -12.02 6.93
CA GLN A 214 11.87 -12.09 8.15
C GLN A 214 11.14 -13.44 8.32
N GLY A 215 11.46 -14.43 7.46
CA GLY A 215 10.85 -15.77 7.52
C GLY A 215 9.45 -15.86 6.92
N MET A 216 9.01 -14.82 6.20
CA MET A 216 7.69 -14.83 5.56
C MET A 216 7.76 -15.46 4.17
N THR A 217 6.81 -16.32 3.86
CA THR A 217 6.58 -16.87 2.53
C THR A 217 5.58 -15.99 1.79
N LEU A 218 5.82 -15.77 0.50
CA LEU A 218 4.85 -15.14 -0.38
C LEU A 218 4.21 -16.24 -1.26
N SER A 219 2.92 -16.14 -1.50
CA SER A 219 2.16 -17.18 -2.22
C SER A 219 1.85 -16.76 -3.65
N THR A 220 1.70 -17.75 -4.51
CA THR A 220 1.17 -17.58 -5.87
C THR A 220 -0.11 -16.78 -5.85
N GLY A 221 -0.22 -15.80 -6.76
CA GLY A 221 -1.39 -14.94 -6.90
C GLY A 221 -1.38 -13.71 -5.99
N GLU A 222 -0.46 -13.60 -5.04
CA GLU A 222 -0.32 -12.38 -4.24
C GLU A 222 0.01 -11.17 -5.12
N ILE A 223 -0.61 -10.04 -4.77
CA ILE A 223 -0.38 -8.73 -5.40
C ILE A 223 0.67 -7.97 -4.60
N ILE A 224 1.60 -7.35 -5.30
CA ILE A 224 2.57 -6.44 -4.71
C ILE A 224 2.39 -5.06 -5.33
N LEU A 225 1.83 -4.10 -4.57
CA LEU A 225 1.84 -2.69 -4.93
C LEU A 225 3.25 -2.14 -4.67
N THR A 226 3.85 -1.55 -5.70
CA THR A 226 5.29 -1.27 -5.72
C THR A 226 5.68 0.11 -5.21
N GLY A 227 4.75 0.85 -4.67
CA GLY A 227 4.95 2.23 -4.23
C GLY A 227 4.60 3.24 -5.32
N SER A 228 4.22 4.41 -4.90
CA SER A 228 3.68 5.43 -5.80
C SER A 228 4.69 5.90 -6.83
N LEU A 229 4.24 5.98 -8.08
CA LEU A 229 4.96 6.54 -9.22
C LEU A 229 4.93 8.07 -9.22
N ILE A 230 4.08 8.65 -8.41
CA ILE A 230 3.91 10.10 -8.26
C ILE A 230 3.97 10.50 -6.79
N ARG A 231 4.11 11.79 -6.52
CA ARG A 231 3.86 12.29 -5.17
C ARG A 231 2.39 12.04 -4.80
N PRO A 232 2.09 11.40 -3.65
CA PRO A 232 0.71 11.17 -3.21
C PRO A 232 -0.11 12.45 -3.19
N LEU A 233 -1.28 12.43 -3.81
CA LEU A 233 -2.19 13.58 -3.90
C LEU A 233 -3.23 13.51 -2.78
N ASN A 234 -3.59 14.65 -2.20
CA ASN A 234 -4.73 14.72 -1.31
C ASN A 234 -6.01 14.53 -2.13
N MET A 235 -6.96 13.78 -1.59
CA MET A 235 -8.25 13.57 -2.25
C MET A 235 -9.34 14.43 -1.62
N ASP A 236 -10.09 15.10 -2.48
CA ASP A 236 -11.36 15.74 -2.15
C ASP A 236 -12.54 14.81 -2.46
N ARG A 237 -13.77 15.23 -2.19
CA ARG A 237 -15.00 14.55 -2.59
C ARG A 237 -15.22 14.80 -4.08
N ALA A 238 -14.73 13.91 -4.90
CA ALA A 238 -14.76 14.02 -6.36
C ALA A 238 -14.53 12.66 -7.02
N SER A 239 -14.76 12.59 -8.32
CA SER A 239 -14.35 11.48 -9.17
C SER A 239 -12.92 11.70 -9.66
N TYR A 240 -12.13 10.67 -9.59
CA TYR A 240 -10.73 10.64 -10.05
C TYR A 240 -10.64 9.63 -11.19
N GLU A 241 -10.09 10.07 -12.31
CA GLU A 241 -9.85 9.23 -13.48
C GLU A 241 -8.42 9.40 -13.94
N VAL A 242 -7.76 8.29 -14.24
CA VAL A 242 -6.36 8.24 -14.68
C VAL A 242 -6.26 7.38 -15.93
N GLN A 243 -5.60 7.92 -16.93
CA GLN A 243 -5.14 7.15 -18.10
C GLN A 243 -3.74 6.60 -17.80
N LEU A 244 -3.60 5.29 -17.84
CA LEU A 244 -2.34 4.62 -17.54
C LEU A 244 -2.17 3.42 -18.47
N PHE A 245 -1.14 3.42 -19.32
CA PHE A 245 -0.89 2.39 -20.34
C PHE A 245 -2.10 2.11 -21.23
N GLY A 246 -2.79 3.16 -21.69
CA GLY A 246 -3.96 3.01 -22.54
C GLY A 246 -5.22 2.45 -21.85
N GLN A 247 -5.21 2.37 -20.53
CA GLN A 247 -6.35 1.95 -19.71
C GLN A 247 -6.84 3.12 -18.86
N THR A 248 -8.16 3.23 -18.70
CA THR A 248 -8.78 4.17 -17.78
C THR A 248 -9.08 3.47 -16.46
N LEU A 249 -8.50 3.95 -15.38
CA LEU A 249 -8.85 3.57 -14.02
C LEU A 249 -9.52 4.74 -13.31
N SER A 250 -10.56 4.47 -12.55
CA SER A 250 -11.31 5.52 -11.87
C SER A 250 -11.76 5.10 -10.48
N ILE A 251 -11.99 6.09 -9.62
CA ILE A 251 -12.55 5.94 -8.29
C ILE A 251 -13.33 7.20 -7.92
N GLU A 252 -14.42 7.05 -7.21
CA GLU A 252 -15.18 8.16 -6.65
C GLU A 252 -14.99 8.24 -5.14
N ILE A 253 -14.81 9.44 -4.60
CA ILE A 253 -14.82 9.71 -3.17
C ILE A 253 -16.08 10.48 -2.84
N ALA A 254 -16.94 9.91 -2.01
CA ALA A 254 -18.21 10.50 -1.57
C ALA A 254 -18.28 10.61 -0.05
N ASN A 255 -19.21 11.41 0.45
CA ASN A 255 -19.49 11.46 1.88
C ASN A 255 -20.19 10.18 2.33
N ALA A 256 -19.78 9.64 3.47
CA ALA A 256 -20.56 8.61 4.14
C ALA A 256 -21.96 9.19 4.50
N VAL A 257 -22.98 8.42 4.21
CA VAL A 257 -24.35 8.78 4.65
C VAL A 257 -24.40 8.59 6.16
N SER A 258 -24.74 9.65 6.87
CA SER A 258 -24.89 9.70 8.33
C SER A 258 -26.05 8.82 8.82
#